data_cb0fa6bdb85a2ba9c51cf65829908aa5
#
_entry.id   cb0fa6bdb85a2ba9c51cf65829908aa5
#
_cell.length_a   1.000
_cell.length_b   1.000
_cell.length_c   1.000
_cell.angle_alpha   90.00
_cell.angle_beta   90.00
_cell.angle_gamma   90.00
#
_symmetry.space_group_name_H-M   'P 1'
#
loop_
_entity.id
_entity.type
_entity.pdbx_description
1 polymer ?
#
loop_
_entity_poly.entity_id
_entity_poly.type
_entity_poly.pdbx_seq_one_letter_code
_entity_poly.pdbx_strand_id
1 'polypeptide(L)'
;MPLNTSGPISLAGSTAGQSIALELGESATGVISLNDSAVRDLGGVASGAIVMPTNFYGASSGPTLTLGSAQGLGEDNIAYPVVSYNEFRDKVLVVYGFYFARTSPNDRYLYCKVGTVSSGEFITYGSETQLWGQNSSPAQDIAITYRPNDEVNIVFWKETSNGGRGLIAGVTINSSGVASRGATASFDAGPNSQITIFGPNAAFFDPDTNFSSCVYRNGSNSSYGEIQICNASNSSIGGKARVVFNSGSTEDASAAYDTNVDKFLVCYTNASNSSKGTAIVGTMTGGDPPASFGTAVVYSDTS
;
A
#
# COMPACT_ATOMS: atom_id res chain seq x y z
N MET A 1 -2.22 25.67 2.17
CA MET A 1 -3.63 26.08 1.89
C MET A 1 -3.60 27.05 0.75
N PRO A 2 -4.34 26.82 -0.35
CA PRO A 2 -4.28 27.69 -1.51
C PRO A 2 -4.65 29.14 -1.17
N LEU A 3 -4.09 30.09 -1.91
CA LEU A 3 -4.44 31.50 -1.80
C LEU A 3 -5.90 31.73 -2.20
N ASN A 4 -6.53 32.71 -1.60
CA ASN A 4 -7.92 33.08 -1.90
C ASN A 4 -8.14 33.36 -3.40
N THR A 5 -9.32 33.05 -3.89
CA THR A 5 -9.69 33.32 -5.29
C THR A 5 -10.12 34.76 -5.55
N SER A 6 -10.24 35.55 -4.49
CA SER A 6 -10.57 36.99 -4.54
C SER A 6 -10.20 37.70 -3.23
N GLY A 7 -10.15 39.00 -3.23
CA GLY A 7 -9.83 39.79 -2.05
C GLY A 7 -8.34 40.09 -1.89
N PRO A 8 -7.91 40.56 -0.72
CA PRO A 8 -6.52 40.97 -0.52
C PRO A 8 -5.57 39.77 -0.49
N ILE A 9 -4.45 39.89 -1.19
CA ILE A 9 -3.29 39.01 -1.11
C ILE A 9 -2.06 39.86 -0.85
N SER A 10 -1.23 39.45 0.11
CA SER A 10 -0.01 40.14 0.52
C SER A 10 1.21 39.24 0.35
N LEU A 11 2.39 39.84 0.24
CA LEU A 11 3.65 39.10 0.23
C LEU A 11 3.88 38.37 1.54
N ALA A 12 3.61 39.02 2.67
CA ALA A 12 3.78 38.47 4.02
C ALA A 12 2.53 38.72 4.85
N GLY A 13 2.41 38.03 5.98
CA GLY A 13 1.28 38.18 6.90
C GLY A 13 0.86 36.85 7.51
N SER A 14 0.09 36.89 8.59
CA SER A 14 -0.32 35.70 9.37
C SER A 14 -1.68 35.12 8.96
N THR A 15 -2.37 35.71 7.97
CA THR A 15 -3.70 35.26 7.53
C THR A 15 -3.56 34.22 6.45
N ALA A 16 -4.01 32.97 6.77
CA ALA A 16 -4.03 31.88 5.83
C ALA A 16 -4.91 32.21 4.59
N GLY A 17 -4.43 31.81 3.42
CA GLY A 17 -5.08 32.10 2.14
C GLY A 17 -4.87 33.56 1.64
N GLN A 18 -4.18 34.42 2.39
CA GLN A 18 -3.88 35.79 2.00
C GLN A 18 -2.39 36.13 1.96
N SER A 19 -1.52 35.21 2.42
CA SER A 19 -0.09 35.45 2.50
C SER A 19 0.66 34.50 1.56
N ILE A 20 1.40 35.06 0.63
CA ILE A 20 2.28 34.31 -0.29
C ILE A 20 3.39 33.62 0.51
N ALA A 21 3.98 34.28 1.52
CA ALA A 21 5.00 33.67 2.36
C ALA A 21 4.48 32.38 3.04
N LEU A 22 3.29 32.43 3.67
CA LEU A 22 2.71 31.24 4.30
C LEU A 22 2.39 30.14 3.30
N GLU A 23 1.93 30.47 2.11
CA GLU A 23 1.66 29.48 1.07
C GLU A 23 2.94 28.76 0.60
N LEU A 24 4.06 29.47 0.59
CA LEU A 24 5.39 28.90 0.28
C LEU A 24 6.04 28.19 1.48
N GLY A 25 5.37 28.11 2.63
CA GLY A 25 5.91 27.48 3.84
C GLY A 25 6.89 28.37 4.62
N GLU A 26 6.99 29.65 4.27
CA GLU A 26 7.84 30.64 4.94
C GLU A 26 7.15 31.22 6.18
N SER A 27 7.91 31.89 7.04
CA SER A 27 7.32 32.55 8.22
C SER A 27 6.45 33.73 7.82
N ALA A 28 5.43 34.05 8.65
CA ALA A 28 4.53 35.21 8.45
C ALA A 28 5.26 36.57 8.37
N THR A 29 6.48 36.64 8.89
CA THR A 29 7.35 37.83 8.90
C THR A 29 8.57 37.63 7.98
N GLY A 30 8.60 36.56 7.22
CA GLY A 30 9.68 36.28 6.27
C GLY A 30 9.80 37.38 5.21
N VAL A 31 11.02 37.69 4.84
CA VAL A 31 11.28 38.65 3.75
C VAL A 31 11.32 37.84 2.46
N ILE A 32 10.30 38.05 1.62
CA ILE A 32 10.22 37.47 0.27
C ILE A 32 10.11 38.60 -0.75
N SER A 33 10.56 38.32 -1.97
CA SER A 33 10.53 39.27 -3.08
C SER A 33 9.68 38.73 -4.22
N LEU A 34 8.96 39.61 -4.92
CA LEU A 34 8.29 39.24 -6.18
C LEU A 34 9.26 38.71 -7.25
N ASN A 35 10.56 38.90 -7.04
CA ASN A 35 11.57 38.42 -7.97
C ASN A 35 12.16 37.04 -7.57
N ASP A 36 11.78 36.54 -6.41
CA ASP A 36 12.20 35.20 -5.99
C ASP A 36 11.56 34.12 -6.89
N SER A 37 12.33 33.12 -7.25
CA SER A 37 11.89 32.06 -8.16
C SER A 37 10.62 31.37 -7.66
N ALA A 38 10.58 31.03 -6.37
CA ALA A 38 9.41 30.38 -5.76
C ALA A 38 8.15 31.24 -5.81
N VAL A 39 8.29 32.56 -5.65
CA VAL A 39 7.16 33.52 -5.76
C VAL A 39 6.70 33.61 -7.21
N ARG A 40 7.63 33.65 -8.15
CA ARG A 40 7.32 33.70 -9.58
C ARG A 40 6.65 32.44 -10.07
N ASP A 41 7.13 31.29 -9.61
CA ASP A 41 6.56 29.97 -9.95
C ASP A 41 5.14 29.83 -9.39
N LEU A 42 4.91 30.25 -8.13
CA LEU A 42 3.58 30.29 -7.53
C LEU A 42 2.60 31.16 -8.32
N GLY A 43 3.05 32.31 -8.81
CA GLY A 43 2.24 33.24 -9.63
C GLY A 43 2.12 32.81 -11.10
N GLY A 44 2.79 31.74 -11.54
CA GLY A 44 2.81 31.30 -12.93
C GLY A 44 3.51 32.26 -13.91
N VAL A 45 4.45 33.11 -13.42
CA VAL A 45 5.10 34.14 -14.23
C VAL A 45 6.61 33.89 -14.28
N ALA A 46 7.07 33.12 -15.22
CA ALA A 46 8.49 32.77 -15.38
C ALA A 46 9.37 34.01 -15.68
N SER A 47 8.85 34.98 -16.42
CA SER A 47 9.54 36.26 -16.73
C SER A 47 8.54 37.37 -16.92
N GLY A 48 9.00 38.64 -16.82
CA GLY A 48 8.16 39.84 -16.98
C GLY A 48 7.52 40.32 -15.68
N ALA A 49 6.51 41.19 -15.79
CA ALA A 49 5.87 41.80 -14.65
C ALA A 49 4.91 40.84 -13.94
N ILE A 50 4.96 40.85 -12.63
CA ILE A 50 3.96 40.19 -11.77
C ILE A 50 2.88 41.22 -11.41
N VAL A 51 1.61 40.86 -11.57
CA VAL A 51 0.46 41.67 -11.23
C VAL A 51 -0.17 41.17 -9.94
N MET A 52 -0.04 41.96 -8.88
CA MET A 52 -0.68 41.72 -7.60
C MET A 52 -2.14 42.21 -7.59
N PRO A 53 -3.09 41.48 -7.02
CA PRO A 53 -3.01 40.09 -6.58
C PRO A 53 -3.35 39.08 -7.68
N THR A 54 -3.60 39.52 -8.90
CA THR A 54 -4.21 38.75 -9.99
C THR A 54 -3.48 37.43 -10.31
N ASN A 55 -2.15 37.47 -10.34
CA ASN A 55 -1.35 36.27 -10.62
C ASN A 55 -1.40 35.22 -9.48
N PHE A 56 -1.88 35.58 -8.30
CA PHE A 56 -1.85 34.72 -7.13
C PHE A 56 -3.23 34.21 -6.71
N TYR A 57 -4.32 34.67 -7.33
CA TYR A 57 -5.65 34.19 -6.99
C TYR A 57 -5.79 32.67 -7.23
N GLY A 58 -6.13 31.96 -6.16
CA GLY A 58 -6.25 30.48 -6.20
C GLY A 58 -4.94 29.74 -6.36
N ALA A 59 -3.79 30.45 -6.37
CA ALA A 59 -2.49 29.80 -6.46
C ALA A 59 -2.20 28.95 -5.22
N SER A 60 -1.56 27.81 -5.45
CA SER A 60 -1.13 26.89 -4.40
C SER A 60 0.27 26.38 -4.72
N SER A 61 1.15 26.46 -3.72
CA SER A 61 2.47 25.83 -3.84
C SER A 61 2.38 24.30 -3.96
N GLY A 62 1.25 23.74 -3.55
CA GLY A 62 1.05 22.28 -3.50
C GLY A 62 2.18 21.55 -2.77
N PRO A 63 2.00 20.30 -2.38
CA PRO A 63 3.15 19.52 -1.95
C PRO A 63 4.06 19.28 -3.16
N THR A 64 5.27 19.84 -3.14
CA THR A 64 6.30 19.52 -4.13
C THR A 64 6.76 18.10 -3.89
N LEU A 65 6.46 17.19 -4.82
CA LEU A 65 7.01 15.85 -4.80
C LEU A 65 8.46 15.91 -5.33
N THR A 66 9.42 15.82 -4.43
CA THR A 66 10.82 15.63 -4.80
C THR A 66 11.15 14.16 -4.72
N LEU A 67 11.61 13.59 -5.84
CA LEU A 67 12.06 12.20 -5.88
C LEU A 67 13.56 12.17 -5.61
N GLY A 68 13.95 11.41 -4.58
CA GLY A 68 15.36 11.09 -4.32
C GLY A 68 15.97 10.23 -5.41
N SER A 69 17.28 10.04 -5.37
CA SER A 69 17.97 9.14 -6.29
C SER A 69 17.53 7.71 -6.09
N ALA A 70 17.22 7.01 -7.19
CA ALA A 70 16.86 5.60 -7.14
C ALA A 70 18.00 4.77 -6.53
N GLN A 71 17.66 3.93 -5.56
CA GLN A 71 18.58 2.99 -4.92
C GLN A 71 18.16 1.57 -5.27
N GLY A 72 19.06 0.82 -5.86
CA GLY A 72 18.83 -0.60 -6.18
C GLY A 72 18.76 -1.45 -4.91
N LEU A 73 17.93 -2.49 -4.94
CA LEU A 73 17.93 -3.53 -3.90
C LEU A 73 19.21 -4.40 -3.97
N GLY A 74 20.06 -4.20 -5.00
CA GLY A 74 21.30 -4.93 -5.19
C GLY A 74 21.10 -6.36 -5.70
N GLU A 75 19.91 -6.64 -6.25
CA GLU A 75 19.51 -7.97 -6.73
C GLU A 75 18.95 -7.89 -8.13
N ASP A 76 19.28 -8.88 -8.97
CA ASP A 76 18.73 -9.03 -10.30
C ASP A 76 17.47 -9.91 -10.28
N ASN A 77 16.60 -9.73 -11.27
CA ASN A 77 15.39 -10.55 -11.48
C ASN A 77 14.38 -10.56 -10.34
N ILE A 78 14.26 -9.46 -9.61
CA ILE A 78 13.23 -9.27 -8.58
C ILE A 78 11.84 -9.33 -9.22
N ALA A 79 10.92 -10.03 -8.54
CA ALA A 79 9.52 -10.14 -8.91
C ALA A 79 8.60 -9.77 -7.73
N TYR A 80 7.43 -9.22 -8.06
CA TYR A 80 6.37 -8.94 -7.11
C TYR A 80 6.82 -8.10 -5.89
N PRO A 81 7.61 -7.03 -6.06
CA PRO A 81 8.06 -6.24 -4.91
C PRO A 81 6.88 -5.54 -4.26
N VAL A 82 6.81 -5.63 -2.94
CA VAL A 82 5.85 -4.90 -2.11
C VAL A 82 6.59 -4.20 -0.99
N VAL A 83 6.02 -3.10 -0.50
CA VAL A 83 6.61 -2.29 0.56
C VAL A 83 5.58 -1.99 1.63
N SER A 84 6.04 -1.98 2.88
CA SER A 84 5.26 -1.53 4.03
C SER A 84 6.12 -0.66 4.92
N TYR A 85 5.54 0.41 5.45
CA TYR A 85 6.20 1.25 6.45
C TYR A 85 5.87 0.75 7.85
N ASN A 86 6.90 0.55 8.64
CA ASN A 86 6.80 0.22 10.06
C ASN A 86 7.04 1.50 10.87
N GLU A 87 5.96 2.15 11.29
CA GLU A 87 5.99 3.44 11.98
C GLU A 87 6.72 3.37 13.34
N PHE A 88 6.61 2.25 14.04
CA PHE A 88 7.26 2.07 15.34
C PHE A 88 8.79 2.05 15.23
N ARG A 89 9.32 1.49 14.16
CA ARG A 89 10.77 1.39 13.92
C ARG A 89 11.29 2.50 13.01
N ASP A 90 10.42 3.29 12.41
CA ASP A 90 10.77 4.26 11.36
C ASP A 90 11.58 3.59 10.25
N LYS A 91 11.05 2.49 9.74
CA LYS A 91 11.69 1.65 8.71
C LYS A 91 10.69 1.24 7.65
N VAL A 92 11.19 0.99 6.46
CA VAL A 92 10.44 0.32 5.41
C VAL A 92 10.84 -1.15 5.31
N LEU A 93 9.87 -2.02 5.15
CA LEU A 93 10.09 -3.43 4.83
C LEU A 93 9.76 -3.64 3.36
N VAL A 94 10.74 -4.02 2.56
CA VAL A 94 10.55 -4.40 1.16
C VAL A 94 10.58 -5.91 1.09
N VAL A 95 9.50 -6.52 0.59
CA VAL A 95 9.37 -7.97 0.41
C VAL A 95 9.27 -8.27 -1.09
N TYR A 96 9.95 -9.32 -1.55
CA TYR A 96 10.02 -9.66 -2.97
C TYR A 96 10.33 -11.14 -3.20
N GLY A 97 9.93 -11.61 -4.36
CA GLY A 97 10.33 -12.90 -4.92
C GLY A 97 11.33 -12.72 -6.05
N PHE A 98 11.64 -13.81 -6.76
CA PHE A 98 12.48 -13.80 -7.97
C PHE A 98 11.76 -14.44 -9.15
N TYR A 99 11.95 -13.89 -10.36
CA TYR A 99 11.48 -14.52 -11.60
C TYR A 99 12.24 -15.80 -11.95
N PHE A 100 13.56 -15.78 -11.67
CA PHE A 100 14.46 -16.87 -11.98
C PHE A 100 15.28 -17.25 -10.75
N ALA A 101 15.71 -18.50 -10.73
CA ALA A 101 16.57 -19.01 -9.68
C ALA A 101 17.94 -18.29 -9.68
N ARG A 102 18.44 -17.97 -8.48
CA ARG A 102 19.77 -17.39 -8.29
C ARG A 102 20.91 -18.37 -8.57
N THR A 103 20.78 -19.58 -8.10
CA THR A 103 21.84 -20.60 -8.12
C THR A 103 21.38 -21.96 -8.62
N SER A 104 20.07 -22.20 -8.64
CA SER A 104 19.46 -23.46 -9.09
C SER A 104 18.12 -23.15 -9.75
N PRO A 105 17.68 -23.89 -10.78
CA PRO A 105 16.39 -23.67 -11.44
C PRO A 105 15.18 -23.76 -10.50
N ASN A 106 15.38 -24.12 -9.24
CA ASN A 106 14.33 -24.29 -8.24
C ASN A 106 14.40 -23.26 -7.09
N ASP A 107 15.36 -22.33 -7.09
CA ASP A 107 15.52 -21.32 -6.02
C ASP A 107 14.56 -20.17 -6.22
N ARG A 108 13.33 -20.33 -5.77
CA ARG A 108 12.29 -19.30 -5.82
C ARG A 108 11.80 -19.01 -4.41
N TYR A 109 12.53 -18.16 -3.73
CA TYR A 109 12.30 -17.83 -2.34
C TYR A 109 11.57 -16.50 -2.18
N LEU A 110 10.98 -16.29 -1.02
CA LEU A 110 10.52 -15.00 -0.56
C LEU A 110 11.60 -14.37 0.32
N TYR A 111 12.01 -13.18 -0.04
CA TYR A 111 13.01 -12.40 0.69
C TYR A 111 12.48 -11.06 1.12
N CYS A 112 13.19 -10.46 2.06
CA CYS A 112 12.97 -9.06 2.40
C CYS A 112 14.28 -8.33 2.71
N LYS A 113 14.22 -7.01 2.59
CA LYS A 113 15.23 -6.06 3.09
C LYS A 113 14.54 -4.98 3.92
N VAL A 114 15.20 -4.57 4.99
CA VAL A 114 14.77 -3.42 5.78
C VAL A 114 15.50 -2.20 5.28
N GLY A 115 14.74 -1.16 4.93
CA GLY A 115 15.25 0.12 4.49
C GLY A 115 15.12 1.19 5.55
N THR A 116 16.11 2.06 5.65
CA THR A 116 16.06 3.30 6.41
C THR A 116 16.00 4.46 5.44
N VAL A 117 14.96 5.27 5.55
CA VAL A 117 14.81 6.50 4.76
C VAL A 117 15.46 7.64 5.53
N SER A 118 16.36 8.37 4.89
CA SER A 118 17.00 9.54 5.48
C SER A 118 16.28 10.82 5.09
N SER A 119 16.50 11.90 5.85
CA SER A 119 15.98 13.23 5.54
C SER A 119 16.53 13.81 4.21
N GLY A 120 17.56 13.21 3.64
CA GLY A 120 18.11 13.58 2.32
C GLY A 120 17.50 12.80 1.16
N GLU A 121 16.32 12.21 1.34
CA GLU A 121 15.58 11.46 0.30
C GLU A 121 16.30 10.20 -0.22
N PHE A 122 17.19 9.64 0.59
CA PHE A 122 17.90 8.41 0.29
C PHE A 122 17.35 7.25 1.14
N ILE A 123 17.35 6.07 0.56
CA ILE A 123 17.10 4.83 1.28
C ILE A 123 18.37 4.00 1.35
N THR A 124 18.70 3.50 2.54
CA THR A 124 19.77 2.51 2.73
C THR A 124 19.16 1.20 3.16
N TYR A 125 19.57 0.10 2.52
CA TYR A 125 19.07 -1.22 2.82
C TYR A 125 20.03 -2.00 3.72
N GLY A 126 19.48 -2.67 4.71
CA GLY A 126 20.19 -3.68 5.51
C GLY A 126 20.41 -4.98 4.75
N SER A 127 20.90 -5.98 5.46
CA SER A 127 21.10 -7.32 4.91
C SER A 127 19.79 -7.98 4.50
N GLU A 128 19.85 -8.78 3.45
CA GLU A 128 18.72 -9.59 3.00
C GLU A 128 18.37 -10.67 4.02
N THR A 129 17.09 -10.89 4.21
CA THR A 129 16.55 -11.95 5.06
C THR A 129 15.61 -12.82 4.25
N GLN A 130 15.83 -14.14 4.28
CA GLN A 130 14.93 -15.10 3.66
C GLN A 130 13.70 -15.33 4.54
N LEU A 131 12.53 -15.01 4.00
CA LEU A 131 11.26 -15.21 4.71
C LEU A 131 10.65 -16.59 4.45
N TRP A 132 10.77 -17.09 3.23
CA TRP A 132 10.25 -18.41 2.85
C TRP A 132 11.13 -19.02 1.77
N GLY A 133 11.23 -20.35 1.77
CA GLY A 133 11.93 -21.08 0.73
C GLY A 133 11.83 -22.57 0.96
N GLN A 134 11.36 -23.25 -0.06
CA GLN A 134 11.52 -24.69 -0.23
C GLN A 134 11.89 -24.91 -1.69
N ASN A 135 12.76 -25.87 -1.94
CA ASN A 135 13.13 -26.28 -3.29
C ASN A 135 11.87 -26.51 -4.11
N SER A 136 11.71 -25.79 -5.21
CA SER A 136 10.58 -25.86 -6.15
C SER A 136 9.31 -25.04 -5.85
N SER A 137 9.28 -24.18 -4.84
CA SER A 137 8.07 -23.42 -4.47
C SER A 137 8.23 -21.92 -4.61
N PRO A 138 8.06 -21.35 -5.81
CA PRO A 138 8.15 -19.89 -5.95
C PRO A 138 7.04 -19.18 -5.17
N ALA A 139 7.43 -18.14 -4.43
CA ALA A 139 6.49 -17.17 -3.90
C ALA A 139 6.10 -16.20 -5.03
N GLN A 140 4.82 -16.04 -5.21
CA GLN A 140 4.23 -15.12 -6.20
C GLN A 140 3.09 -14.34 -5.56
N ASP A 141 2.61 -13.32 -6.28
CA ASP A 141 1.39 -12.60 -5.91
C ASP A 141 1.44 -12.14 -4.43
N ILE A 142 2.38 -11.24 -4.10
CA ILE A 142 2.66 -10.83 -2.73
C ILE A 142 1.81 -9.61 -2.35
N ALA A 143 1.25 -9.62 -1.14
CA ALA A 143 0.63 -8.46 -0.51
C ALA A 143 1.14 -8.30 0.92
N ILE A 144 1.11 -7.08 1.45
CA ILE A 144 1.62 -6.77 2.78
C ILE A 144 0.76 -5.71 3.45
N THR A 145 0.59 -5.85 4.77
CA THR A 145 0.00 -4.81 5.62
C THR A 145 0.75 -4.71 6.94
N TYR A 146 0.75 -3.54 7.56
CA TYR A 146 1.35 -3.32 8.88
C TYR A 146 0.29 -3.32 9.98
N ARG A 147 0.61 -3.95 11.10
CA ARG A 147 -0.18 -3.97 12.35
C ARG A 147 0.54 -3.17 13.42
N PRO A 148 0.10 -1.94 13.71
CA PRO A 148 0.77 -1.10 14.70
C PRO A 148 0.68 -1.66 16.11
N ASN A 149 -0.42 -2.31 16.48
CA ASN A 149 -0.64 -2.84 17.82
C ASN A 149 0.40 -3.90 18.27
N ASP A 150 0.93 -4.66 17.32
CA ASP A 150 1.91 -5.73 17.59
C ASP A 150 3.27 -5.45 16.93
N GLU A 151 3.44 -4.31 16.28
CA GLU A 151 4.64 -3.92 15.52
C GLU A 151 5.03 -4.94 14.43
N VAL A 152 4.04 -5.61 13.83
CA VAL A 152 4.24 -6.73 12.91
C VAL A 152 3.77 -6.37 11.51
N ASN A 153 4.58 -6.69 10.49
CA ASN A 153 4.13 -6.69 9.12
C ASN A 153 3.53 -8.06 8.80
N ILE A 154 2.34 -8.10 8.24
CA ILE A 154 1.70 -9.33 7.81
C ILE A 154 1.85 -9.45 6.31
N VAL A 155 2.52 -10.51 5.88
CA VAL A 155 2.81 -10.80 4.47
C VAL A 155 1.94 -11.96 4.02
N PHE A 156 1.26 -11.77 2.91
CA PHE A 156 0.47 -12.77 2.21
C PHE A 156 1.15 -13.09 0.89
N TRP A 157 1.20 -14.36 0.51
CA TRP A 157 1.73 -14.74 -0.80
C TRP A 157 1.15 -16.08 -1.28
N LYS A 158 1.27 -16.31 -2.57
CA LYS A 158 0.94 -17.57 -3.21
C LYS A 158 2.16 -18.49 -3.27
N GLU A 159 2.02 -19.71 -2.83
CA GLU A 159 3.00 -20.79 -3.01
C GLU A 159 2.60 -21.65 -4.20
N THR A 160 3.41 -21.67 -5.24
CA THR A 160 2.99 -22.32 -6.52
C THR A 160 3.17 -23.82 -6.56
N SER A 161 4.03 -24.42 -5.72
CA SER A 161 4.33 -25.87 -5.76
C SER A 161 3.23 -26.77 -5.22
N ASN A 162 2.41 -26.28 -4.29
CA ASN A 162 1.32 -27.03 -3.69
C ASN A 162 -0.04 -26.59 -4.23
N GLY A 163 -0.18 -26.60 -5.56
CA GLY A 163 -1.45 -26.22 -6.20
C GLY A 163 -1.80 -24.74 -6.11
N GLY A 164 -0.85 -23.87 -5.75
CA GLY A 164 -1.09 -22.42 -5.68
C GLY A 164 -1.82 -21.98 -4.42
N ARG A 165 -1.56 -22.62 -3.28
CA ARG A 165 -2.15 -22.24 -1.98
C ARG A 165 -1.66 -20.87 -1.50
N GLY A 166 -2.47 -20.21 -0.68
CA GLY A 166 -2.09 -19.00 0.01
C GLY A 166 -1.34 -19.26 1.31
N LEU A 167 -0.34 -18.45 1.58
CA LEU A 167 0.41 -18.44 2.82
C LEU A 167 0.38 -17.07 3.48
N ILE A 168 0.50 -17.05 4.80
CA ILE A 168 0.54 -15.84 5.64
C ILE A 168 1.70 -15.99 6.61
N ALA A 169 2.47 -14.92 6.82
CA ALA A 169 3.45 -14.86 7.90
C ALA A 169 3.48 -13.49 8.56
N GLY A 170 3.78 -13.49 9.86
CA GLY A 170 4.20 -12.29 10.58
C GLY A 170 5.69 -12.03 10.37
N VAL A 171 6.06 -10.78 10.16
CA VAL A 171 7.46 -10.33 10.03
C VAL A 171 7.69 -9.15 10.95
N THR A 172 8.61 -9.29 11.90
CA THR A 172 9.04 -8.22 12.81
C THR A 172 10.35 -7.61 12.37
N ILE A 173 10.58 -6.35 12.74
CA ILE A 173 11.86 -5.67 12.59
C ILE A 173 12.38 -5.37 14.00
N ASN A 174 13.58 -5.84 14.31
CA ASN A 174 14.21 -5.55 15.60
C ASN A 174 14.82 -4.13 15.65
N SER A 175 15.30 -3.71 16.81
CA SER A 175 15.91 -2.39 17.00
C SER A 175 17.16 -2.15 16.14
N SER A 176 17.83 -3.20 15.70
CA SER A 176 18.98 -3.13 14.80
C SER A 176 18.59 -3.07 13.31
N GLY A 177 17.29 -3.04 12.99
CA GLY A 177 16.80 -3.01 11.61
C GLY A 177 16.92 -4.36 10.88
N VAL A 178 16.91 -5.46 11.62
CA VAL A 178 16.93 -6.80 11.03
C VAL A 178 15.53 -7.39 11.06
N ALA A 179 15.05 -7.87 9.91
CA ALA A 179 13.78 -8.55 9.81
C ALA A 179 13.89 -10.00 10.28
N SER A 180 12.84 -10.50 10.92
CA SER A 180 12.69 -11.91 11.24
C SER A 180 11.27 -12.39 10.97
N ARG A 181 11.14 -13.59 10.39
CA ARG A 181 9.86 -14.24 10.19
C ARG A 181 9.44 -14.95 11.48
N GLY A 182 8.21 -14.72 11.87
CA GLY A 182 7.55 -15.44 12.94
C GLY A 182 6.72 -16.63 12.45
N ALA A 183 5.52 -16.78 13.02
CA ALA A 183 4.58 -17.82 12.65
C ALA A 183 4.18 -17.74 11.18
N THR A 184 3.98 -18.90 10.57
CA THR A 184 3.49 -19.03 9.19
C THR A 184 2.30 -19.98 9.18
N ALA A 185 1.28 -19.65 8.40
CA ALA A 185 0.13 -20.51 8.20
C ALA A 185 -0.33 -20.50 6.74
N SER A 186 -1.00 -21.57 6.32
CA SER A 186 -1.66 -21.61 5.02
C SER A 186 -3.10 -21.15 5.13
N PHE A 187 -3.59 -20.47 4.11
CA PHE A 187 -5.01 -20.28 3.85
C PHE A 187 -5.34 -20.89 2.48
N ASP A 188 -6.60 -21.27 2.29
CA ASP A 188 -7.05 -21.95 1.08
C ASP A 188 -6.10 -23.11 0.66
N ALA A 189 -5.95 -24.07 1.57
CA ALA A 189 -4.95 -25.16 1.47
C ALA A 189 -5.47 -26.40 0.73
N GLY A 190 -6.54 -26.29 -0.07
CA GLY A 190 -7.04 -27.41 -0.88
C GLY A 190 -6.02 -27.84 -1.94
N PRO A 191 -6.01 -29.10 -2.36
CA PRO A 191 -5.22 -29.53 -3.51
C PRO A 191 -5.73 -28.77 -4.74
N ASN A 192 -4.87 -28.01 -5.40
CA ASN A 192 -5.20 -27.13 -6.53
C ASN A 192 -5.93 -25.82 -6.18
N SER A 193 -5.60 -25.18 -5.06
CA SER A 193 -6.23 -23.94 -4.60
C SER A 193 -6.13 -22.79 -5.61
N GLN A 194 -5.06 -22.71 -6.39
CA GLN A 194 -4.84 -21.72 -7.48
C GLN A 194 -5.31 -20.30 -7.12
N ILE A 195 -4.95 -19.83 -5.93
CA ILE A 195 -5.27 -18.44 -5.58
C ILE A 195 -4.48 -17.47 -6.46
N THR A 196 -4.99 -16.26 -6.59
CA THR A 196 -4.28 -15.12 -7.17
C THR A 196 -4.48 -13.91 -6.27
N ILE A 197 -3.40 -13.38 -5.71
CA ILE A 197 -3.38 -12.10 -5.00
C ILE A 197 -2.96 -11.04 -6.01
N PHE A 198 -3.71 -9.96 -6.11
CA PHE A 198 -3.56 -8.98 -7.19
C PHE A 198 -2.56 -7.86 -6.86
N GLY A 199 -1.56 -8.13 -6.02
CA GLY A 199 -0.46 -7.20 -5.73
C GLY A 199 -0.57 -6.50 -4.37
N PRO A 200 0.21 -5.44 -4.15
CA PRO A 200 0.42 -4.86 -2.83
C PRO A 200 -0.84 -4.32 -2.16
N ASN A 201 -1.77 -3.78 -2.95
CA ASN A 201 -3.00 -3.17 -2.47
C ASN A 201 -4.12 -4.19 -2.19
N ALA A 202 -3.82 -5.50 -2.20
CA ALA A 202 -4.78 -6.53 -1.85
C ALA A 202 -4.91 -6.75 -0.34
N ALA A 203 -3.99 -6.22 0.49
CA ALA A 203 -3.97 -6.41 1.93
C ALA A 203 -4.22 -5.11 2.70
N PHE A 204 -4.93 -5.22 3.81
CA PHE A 204 -5.19 -4.11 4.74
C PHE A 204 -5.30 -4.62 6.18
N PHE A 205 -5.25 -3.69 7.11
CA PHE A 205 -5.41 -3.92 8.54
C PHE A 205 -6.61 -3.11 9.06
N ASP A 206 -7.42 -3.75 9.88
CA ASP A 206 -8.52 -3.15 10.62
C ASP A 206 -8.11 -2.98 12.09
N PRO A 207 -7.92 -1.75 12.58
CA PRO A 207 -7.46 -1.50 13.94
C PRO A 207 -8.50 -1.84 15.01
N ASP A 208 -9.81 -1.79 14.70
CA ASP A 208 -10.87 -2.00 15.68
C ASP A 208 -11.05 -3.47 16.01
N THR A 209 -11.04 -4.34 15.00
CA THR A 209 -11.10 -5.79 15.21
C THR A 209 -9.74 -6.43 15.38
N ASN A 210 -8.66 -5.68 15.09
CA ASN A 210 -7.28 -6.17 15.08
C ASN A 210 -7.06 -7.31 14.08
N PHE A 211 -7.77 -7.29 12.94
CA PHE A 211 -7.62 -8.27 11.88
C PHE A 211 -6.78 -7.73 10.73
N SER A 212 -5.92 -8.59 10.20
CA SER A 212 -5.27 -8.39 8.91
C SER A 212 -6.00 -9.19 7.84
N SER A 213 -6.19 -8.59 6.68
CA SER A 213 -7.01 -9.16 5.62
C SER A 213 -6.33 -9.05 4.27
N CYS A 214 -6.66 -9.98 3.39
CA CYS A 214 -6.18 -9.98 2.02
C CYS A 214 -7.30 -10.43 1.08
N VAL A 215 -7.59 -9.64 0.04
CA VAL A 215 -8.50 -10.00 -1.04
C VAL A 215 -7.76 -10.77 -2.13
N TYR A 216 -8.39 -11.79 -2.68
CA TYR A 216 -7.81 -12.65 -3.69
C TYR A 216 -8.89 -13.32 -4.55
N ARG A 217 -8.48 -13.87 -5.69
CA ARG A 217 -9.30 -14.79 -6.48
C ARG A 217 -9.02 -16.22 -6.04
N ASN A 218 -10.07 -16.98 -5.82
CA ASN A 218 -9.99 -18.39 -5.53
C ASN A 218 -10.30 -19.24 -6.78
N GLY A 219 -9.27 -19.72 -7.46
CA GLY A 219 -9.42 -20.52 -8.69
C GLY A 219 -10.09 -21.88 -8.44
N SER A 220 -9.96 -22.45 -7.25
CA SER A 220 -10.64 -23.71 -6.88
C SER A 220 -12.13 -23.52 -6.54
N ASN A 221 -12.55 -22.28 -6.26
CA ASN A 221 -13.94 -21.89 -6.04
C ASN A 221 -14.48 -21.06 -7.21
N SER A 222 -14.48 -21.63 -8.41
CA SER A 222 -15.03 -20.99 -9.62
C SER A 222 -14.49 -19.57 -9.90
N SER A 223 -13.25 -19.29 -9.46
CA SER A 223 -12.61 -17.97 -9.57
C SER A 223 -13.33 -16.86 -8.80
N TYR A 224 -14.05 -17.19 -7.75
CA TYR A 224 -14.73 -16.21 -6.90
C TYR A 224 -13.75 -15.24 -6.25
N GLY A 225 -14.23 -14.03 -5.99
CA GLY A 225 -13.54 -13.05 -5.16
C GLY A 225 -13.77 -13.35 -3.68
N GLU A 226 -12.70 -13.61 -2.96
CA GLU A 226 -12.72 -13.93 -1.54
C GLU A 226 -11.81 -12.99 -0.75
N ILE A 227 -12.13 -12.80 0.50
CA ILE A 227 -11.27 -12.15 1.49
C ILE A 227 -10.84 -13.18 2.52
N GLN A 228 -9.53 -13.28 2.75
CA GLN A 228 -8.95 -13.99 3.90
C GLN A 228 -8.81 -13.02 5.05
N ILE A 229 -9.34 -13.38 6.20
CA ILE A 229 -9.30 -12.60 7.44
C ILE A 229 -8.55 -13.40 8.49
N CYS A 230 -7.60 -12.78 9.17
CA CYS A 230 -6.82 -13.44 10.21
C CYS A 230 -6.45 -12.51 11.35
N ASN A 231 -6.42 -13.04 12.56
CA ASN A 231 -5.71 -12.44 13.67
C ASN A 231 -4.29 -12.98 13.66
N ALA A 232 -3.37 -12.21 13.10
CA ALA A 232 -2.00 -12.63 12.90
C ALA A 232 -1.07 -11.81 13.79
N SER A 233 -0.21 -12.48 14.54
CA SER A 233 0.88 -11.87 15.31
C SER A 233 2.22 -12.47 14.88
N ASN A 234 3.31 -12.01 15.47
CA ASN A 234 4.61 -12.63 15.23
C ASN A 234 4.66 -14.12 15.66
N SER A 235 3.97 -14.47 16.73
CA SER A 235 4.04 -15.82 17.33
C SER A 235 2.91 -16.76 16.88
N SER A 236 1.82 -16.24 16.31
CA SER A 236 0.68 -17.07 15.91
C SER A 236 -0.12 -16.45 14.76
N ILE A 237 -0.72 -17.31 13.95
CA ILE A 237 -1.70 -16.94 12.93
C ILE A 237 -3.01 -17.65 13.30
N GLY A 238 -3.91 -16.92 13.92
CA GLY A 238 -5.21 -17.42 14.38
C GLY A 238 -6.39 -16.84 13.62
N GLY A 239 -7.61 -17.30 13.94
CA GLY A 239 -8.87 -16.74 13.48
C GLY A 239 -9.00 -16.69 11.96
N LYS A 240 -8.54 -17.70 11.23
CA LYS A 240 -8.60 -17.71 9.76
C LYS A 240 -10.03 -17.98 9.29
N ALA A 241 -10.61 -16.99 8.64
CA ALA A 241 -11.91 -17.14 8.00
C ALA A 241 -11.86 -16.60 6.57
N ARG A 242 -12.68 -17.16 5.72
CA ARG A 242 -12.88 -16.73 4.34
C ARG A 242 -14.30 -16.27 4.15
N VAL A 243 -14.48 -15.16 3.44
CA VAL A 243 -15.80 -14.67 3.07
C VAL A 243 -15.78 -14.30 1.59
N VAL A 244 -16.80 -14.72 0.86
CA VAL A 244 -16.97 -14.41 -0.55
C VAL A 244 -17.54 -12.99 -0.68
N PHE A 245 -16.86 -12.11 -1.42
CA PHE A 245 -17.37 -10.78 -1.77
C PHE A 245 -17.96 -10.72 -3.18
N ASN A 246 -17.52 -11.62 -4.07
CA ASN A 246 -18.06 -11.76 -5.42
C ASN A 246 -18.19 -13.25 -5.78
N SER A 247 -19.40 -13.71 -6.03
CA SER A 247 -19.71 -15.07 -6.49
C SER A 247 -19.57 -15.27 -8.01
N GLY A 248 -18.91 -14.34 -8.67
CA GLY A 248 -18.52 -14.44 -10.07
C GLY A 248 -17.00 -14.47 -10.22
N SER A 249 -16.52 -14.72 -11.46
CA SER A 249 -15.09 -14.65 -11.75
C SER A 249 -14.57 -13.23 -11.47
N THR A 250 -13.50 -13.14 -10.68
CA THR A 250 -12.91 -11.89 -10.19
C THR A 250 -11.51 -11.70 -10.74
N GLU A 251 -11.20 -10.49 -11.15
CA GLU A 251 -9.86 -10.08 -11.59
C GLU A 251 -9.49 -8.72 -10.98
N ASP A 252 -8.20 -8.43 -10.90
CA ASP A 252 -7.63 -7.13 -10.53
C ASP A 252 -8.20 -6.53 -9.22
N ALA A 253 -8.38 -7.36 -8.19
CA ALA A 253 -8.94 -6.89 -6.93
C ALA A 253 -7.92 -6.12 -6.09
N SER A 254 -8.36 -5.00 -5.53
CA SER A 254 -7.64 -4.20 -4.55
C SER A 254 -8.57 -3.81 -3.41
N ALA A 255 -8.00 -3.53 -2.23
CA ALA A 255 -8.77 -3.15 -1.06
C ALA A 255 -8.11 -2.02 -0.28
N ALA A 256 -8.92 -1.23 0.41
CA ALA A 256 -8.47 -0.21 1.35
C ALA A 256 -9.43 -0.15 2.54
N TYR A 257 -8.87 0.15 3.72
CA TYR A 257 -9.65 0.35 4.95
C TYR A 257 -9.77 1.85 5.24
N ASP A 258 -10.98 2.29 5.57
CA ASP A 258 -11.29 3.66 6.01
C ASP A 258 -11.55 3.65 7.51
N THR A 259 -10.60 4.17 8.27
CA THR A 259 -10.64 4.25 9.73
C THR A 259 -11.67 5.26 10.27
N ASN A 260 -12.19 6.17 9.43
CA ASN A 260 -13.17 7.15 9.89
C ASN A 260 -14.59 6.58 9.97
N VAL A 261 -14.89 5.57 9.16
CA VAL A 261 -16.22 4.95 9.09
C VAL A 261 -16.24 3.46 9.39
N ASP A 262 -15.07 2.90 9.76
CA ASP A 262 -14.86 1.49 10.10
C ASP A 262 -15.36 0.55 9.00
N LYS A 263 -14.96 0.85 7.76
CA LYS A 263 -15.34 0.10 6.58
C LYS A 263 -14.11 -0.17 5.72
N PHE A 264 -14.20 -1.22 4.94
CA PHE A 264 -13.26 -1.44 3.86
C PHE A 264 -13.98 -1.42 2.51
N LEU A 265 -13.26 -0.96 1.50
CA LEU A 265 -13.70 -0.97 0.11
C LEU A 265 -12.91 -2.01 -0.65
N VAL A 266 -13.60 -2.83 -1.46
CA VAL A 266 -12.96 -3.69 -2.46
C VAL A 266 -13.37 -3.22 -3.83
N CYS A 267 -12.39 -2.91 -4.67
CA CYS A 267 -12.57 -2.63 -6.10
C CYS A 267 -12.03 -3.80 -6.90
N TYR A 268 -12.76 -4.25 -7.91
CA TYR A 268 -12.39 -5.42 -8.70
C TYR A 268 -13.00 -5.40 -10.10
N THR A 269 -12.43 -6.16 -11.01
CA THR A 269 -13.03 -6.47 -12.31
C THR A 269 -13.92 -7.69 -12.17
N ASN A 270 -15.22 -7.53 -12.44
CA ASN A 270 -16.17 -8.64 -12.42
C ASN A 270 -16.25 -9.27 -13.83
N ALA A 271 -15.42 -10.28 -14.08
CA ALA A 271 -15.37 -10.96 -15.38
C ALA A 271 -16.68 -11.69 -15.73
N SER A 272 -17.46 -12.11 -14.73
CA SER A 272 -18.79 -12.68 -14.94
C SER A 272 -19.85 -11.64 -15.32
N ASN A 273 -19.56 -10.35 -15.18
CA ASN A 273 -20.43 -9.24 -15.58
C ASN A 273 -19.74 -8.39 -16.67
N SER A 274 -19.36 -9.02 -17.79
CA SER A 274 -18.72 -8.35 -18.93
C SER A 274 -17.46 -7.55 -18.54
N SER A 275 -16.69 -8.04 -17.60
CA SER A 275 -15.46 -7.40 -17.10
C SER A 275 -15.64 -5.97 -16.58
N LYS A 276 -16.80 -5.66 -16.01
CA LYS A 276 -17.08 -4.33 -15.47
C LYS A 276 -16.31 -4.07 -14.20
N GLY A 277 -15.80 -2.84 -14.08
CA GLY A 277 -15.24 -2.32 -12.84
C GLY A 277 -16.32 -2.21 -11.77
N THR A 278 -16.16 -2.94 -10.68
CA THR A 278 -17.16 -3.08 -9.62
C THR A 278 -16.53 -2.77 -8.26
N ALA A 279 -17.27 -2.11 -7.40
CA ALA A 279 -16.86 -1.80 -6.04
C ALA A 279 -17.88 -2.35 -5.03
N ILE A 280 -17.40 -2.80 -3.90
CA ILE A 280 -18.24 -3.26 -2.79
C ILE A 280 -17.65 -2.80 -1.46
N VAL A 281 -18.52 -2.30 -0.59
CA VAL A 281 -18.12 -1.90 0.78
C VAL A 281 -18.37 -3.07 1.72
N GLY A 282 -17.40 -3.36 2.58
CA GLY A 282 -17.51 -4.35 3.62
C GLY A 282 -17.31 -3.78 5.02
N THR A 283 -17.77 -4.51 6.00
CA THR A 283 -17.61 -4.23 7.43
C THR A 283 -17.03 -5.45 8.11
N MET A 284 -15.95 -5.27 8.89
CA MET A 284 -15.50 -6.31 9.82
C MET A 284 -16.48 -6.41 11.01
N THR A 285 -16.87 -7.61 11.37
CA THR A 285 -17.89 -7.81 12.42
C THR A 285 -17.31 -8.38 13.71
N GLY A 286 -16.09 -8.90 13.66
CA GLY A 286 -15.48 -9.63 14.78
C GLY A 286 -16.18 -10.96 15.14
N GLY A 287 -17.26 -11.30 14.42
CA GLY A 287 -18.09 -12.49 14.63
C GLY A 287 -17.83 -13.61 13.60
N ASP A 288 -18.81 -14.46 13.41
CA ASP A 288 -18.84 -15.49 12.36
C ASP A 288 -20.13 -15.35 11.52
N PRO A 289 -20.04 -14.96 10.22
CA PRO A 289 -18.81 -14.63 9.48
C PRO A 289 -18.17 -13.32 9.97
N PRO A 290 -16.83 -13.21 9.89
CA PRO A 290 -16.12 -12.05 10.43
C PRO A 290 -16.20 -10.80 9.56
N ALA A 291 -16.83 -10.87 8.40
CA ALA A 291 -17.12 -9.73 7.54
C ALA A 291 -18.50 -9.85 6.89
N SER A 292 -19.12 -8.70 6.63
CA SER A 292 -20.35 -8.58 5.85
C SER A 292 -20.12 -7.58 4.71
N PHE A 293 -20.89 -7.72 3.64
CA PHE A 293 -20.79 -6.87 2.45
C PHE A 293 -22.13 -6.21 2.14
N GLY A 294 -22.04 -4.97 1.67
CA GLY A 294 -23.17 -4.24 1.11
C GLY A 294 -23.51 -4.65 -0.33
N THR A 295 -24.25 -3.82 -1.02
CA THR A 295 -24.56 -4.03 -2.44
C THR A 295 -23.38 -3.59 -3.30
N ALA A 296 -22.97 -4.45 -4.22
CA ALA A 296 -21.94 -4.11 -5.19
C ALA A 296 -22.43 -3.05 -6.20
N VAL A 297 -21.57 -2.12 -6.54
CA VAL A 297 -21.86 -1.02 -7.46
C VAL A 297 -20.89 -1.06 -8.63
N VAL A 298 -21.39 -1.02 -9.85
CA VAL A 298 -20.59 -0.88 -11.07
C VAL A 298 -20.18 0.58 -11.21
N TYR A 299 -18.89 0.86 -11.29
CA TYR A 299 -18.35 2.21 -11.47
C TYR A 299 -17.78 2.44 -12.88
N SER A 300 -17.56 1.39 -13.66
CA SER A 300 -17.10 1.47 -15.04
C SER A 300 -17.87 0.47 -15.90
N ASP A 301 -18.57 0.98 -16.90
CA ASP A 301 -19.35 0.19 -17.88
C ASP A 301 -18.58 -0.11 -19.16
N THR A 302 -17.38 0.46 -19.31
CA THR A 302 -16.52 0.22 -20.47
C THR A 302 -15.61 -0.97 -20.21
N SER A 303 -15.80 -2.02 -20.99
CA SER A 303 -14.90 -3.17 -21.10
C SER A 303 -13.77 -2.83 -22.07
#